data_cfdb9f2b4595722496beb841d437d8ea
#
_entry.id   cfdb9f2b4595722496beb841d437d8ea
#
_cell.length_a   1.000
_cell.length_b   1.000
_cell.length_c   1.000
_cell.angle_alpha   90.00
_cell.angle_beta   90.00
_cell.angle_gamma   90.00
#
_symmetry.space_group_name_H-M   'P 1'
#
loop_
_entity.id
_entity.type
_entity.pdbx_description
1 polymer ?
#
loop_
_entity_poly.entity_id
_entity_poly.type
_entity_poly.pdbx_seq_one_letter_code
_entity_poly.pdbx_strand_id
1 'polypeptide(L)'
;LDGIRERLTEYRKLAARFAKWRAVITIGDGIPTRTCIDSNAEALARYAALCQEADLVPIVEPEVLMDGTHTLERHFVVTEQTLRSVFNSFEHRVVLEKILLKPNMVLSGKENPKQASVQEVAEATVRCLKQTVPDAVPGIVFLPGGQTDQQATVHLKAKNRMV
;
A
#
# COMPACT_ATOMS: atom_id res chain seq x y z
N LEU A 1 -1.58 6.78 -17.33
CA LEU A 1 -1.50 5.38 -17.79
C LEU A 1 -1.36 5.23 -19.31
N ASP A 2 -1.09 6.32 -20.01
CA ASP A 2 -0.97 6.32 -21.46
C ASP A 2 0.21 5.47 -21.92
N GLY A 3 -0.02 4.60 -22.92
CA GLY A 3 0.99 3.69 -23.46
C GLY A 3 1.46 2.57 -22.49
N ILE A 4 0.80 2.37 -21.37
CA ILE A 4 1.23 1.34 -20.39
C ILE A 4 0.94 -0.07 -20.91
N ARG A 5 -0.14 -0.28 -21.66
CA ARG A 5 -0.49 -1.60 -22.22
C ARG A 5 0.61 -2.12 -23.14
N GLU A 6 1.09 -1.27 -24.04
CA GLU A 6 2.18 -1.58 -24.96
C GLU A 6 3.48 -1.88 -24.21
N ARG A 7 3.82 -1.06 -23.20
CA ARG A 7 5.01 -1.27 -22.37
C ARG A 7 4.95 -2.56 -21.55
N LEU A 8 3.81 -2.90 -20.97
CA LEU A 8 3.65 -4.16 -20.22
C LEU A 8 3.80 -5.37 -21.15
N THR A 9 3.27 -5.28 -22.36
CA THR A 9 3.47 -6.32 -23.39
C THR A 9 4.94 -6.49 -23.74
N GLU A 10 5.67 -5.38 -23.88
CA GLU A 10 7.11 -5.42 -24.13
C GLU A 10 7.88 -6.00 -22.95
N TYR A 11 7.58 -5.57 -21.72
CA TYR A 11 8.21 -6.11 -20.51
C TYR A 11 7.97 -7.63 -20.37
N ARG A 12 6.79 -8.09 -20.73
CA ARG A 12 6.48 -9.53 -20.74
C ARG A 12 7.35 -10.29 -21.76
N LYS A 13 7.58 -9.72 -22.95
CA LYS A 13 8.50 -10.28 -23.96
C LYS A 13 9.93 -10.33 -23.46
N LEU A 14 10.36 -9.36 -22.65
CA LEU A 14 11.65 -9.32 -21.98
C LEU A 14 11.76 -10.25 -20.75
N ALA A 15 10.83 -11.18 -20.60
CA ALA A 15 10.75 -12.14 -19.52
C ALA A 15 10.40 -11.56 -18.13
N ALA A 16 9.87 -10.34 -18.03
CA ALA A 16 9.30 -9.85 -16.78
C ALA A 16 8.15 -10.78 -16.31
N ARG A 17 7.99 -10.91 -14.98
CA ARG A 17 6.95 -11.70 -14.36
C ARG A 17 6.03 -10.87 -13.48
N PHE A 18 6.48 -9.72 -13.06
CA PHE A 18 5.71 -8.76 -12.27
C PHE A 18 6.06 -7.32 -12.67
N ALA A 19 5.19 -6.41 -12.30
CA ALA A 19 5.43 -4.98 -12.36
C ALA A 19 5.04 -4.35 -11.01
N LYS A 20 5.58 -3.18 -10.68
CA LYS A 20 5.28 -2.47 -9.45
C LYS A 20 4.91 -1.02 -9.74
N TRP A 21 3.78 -0.56 -9.19
CA TRP A 21 3.38 0.85 -9.22
C TRP A 21 3.17 1.37 -7.80
N ARG A 22 3.83 2.47 -7.48
CA ARG A 22 3.73 3.19 -6.22
C ARG A 22 2.84 4.41 -6.37
N ALA A 23 1.79 4.49 -5.58
CA ALA A 23 0.95 5.67 -5.42
C ALA A 23 1.20 6.27 -4.03
N VAL A 24 1.65 7.52 -3.98
CA VAL A 24 2.08 8.19 -2.75
C VAL A 24 1.00 9.12 -2.24
N ILE A 25 0.65 8.98 -0.98
CA ILE A 25 -0.32 9.81 -0.25
C ILE A 25 0.40 10.55 0.87
N THR A 26 0.34 11.88 0.85
CA THR A 26 0.92 12.73 1.89
C THR A 26 -0.16 13.15 2.90
N ILE A 27 0.20 13.15 4.19
CA ILE A 27 -0.64 13.70 5.26
C ILE A 27 -0.17 15.12 5.56
N GLY A 28 -1.11 16.06 5.62
CA GLY A 28 -0.87 17.46 5.94
C GLY A 28 -2.15 18.15 6.35
N ASP A 29 -2.10 19.49 6.44
CA ASP A 29 -3.30 20.29 6.69
C ASP A 29 -4.24 20.22 5.47
N GLY A 30 -5.47 19.78 5.71
CA GLY A 30 -6.49 19.58 4.65
C GLY A 30 -6.20 18.44 3.65
N ILE A 31 -5.13 17.67 3.80
CA ILE A 31 -4.77 16.56 2.91
C ILE A 31 -4.50 15.24 3.67
N PRO A 32 -4.70 14.07 3.01
CA PRO A 32 -5.21 13.91 1.65
C PRO A 32 -6.69 14.27 1.54
N THR A 33 -7.10 14.78 0.38
CA THR A 33 -8.51 14.93 0.05
C THR A 33 -9.09 13.58 -0.38
N ARG A 34 -10.41 13.43 -0.32
CA ARG A 34 -11.08 12.24 -0.85
C ARG A 34 -10.76 12.01 -2.32
N THR A 35 -10.79 13.06 -3.13
CA THR A 35 -10.43 12.99 -4.56
C THR A 35 -9.01 12.48 -4.77
N CYS A 36 -8.04 12.91 -3.95
CA CYS A 36 -6.67 12.41 -4.04
C CYS A 36 -6.61 10.90 -3.81
N ILE A 37 -7.25 10.40 -2.76
CA ILE A 37 -7.29 8.96 -2.45
C ILE A 37 -7.95 8.19 -3.59
N ASP A 38 -9.13 8.59 -4.03
CA ASP A 38 -9.91 7.87 -5.04
C ASP A 38 -9.23 7.88 -6.42
N SER A 39 -8.60 9.00 -6.81
CA SER A 39 -7.85 9.07 -8.08
C SER A 39 -6.63 8.14 -8.08
N ASN A 40 -5.91 8.05 -6.98
CA ASN A 40 -4.78 7.12 -6.85
C ASN A 40 -5.26 5.66 -6.83
N ALA A 41 -6.36 5.36 -6.15
CA ALA A 41 -6.98 4.04 -6.12
C ALA A 41 -7.42 3.58 -7.51
N GLU A 42 -8.09 4.45 -8.26
CA GLU A 42 -8.50 4.18 -9.65
C GLU A 42 -7.29 3.96 -10.57
N ALA A 43 -6.23 4.75 -10.43
CA ALA A 43 -5.00 4.56 -11.19
C ALA A 43 -4.35 3.20 -10.90
N LEU A 44 -4.30 2.79 -9.62
CA LEU A 44 -3.79 1.47 -9.21
C LEU A 44 -4.65 0.33 -9.75
N ALA A 45 -5.98 0.47 -9.75
CA ALA A 45 -6.89 -0.53 -10.29
C ALA A 45 -6.71 -0.74 -11.80
N ARG A 46 -6.62 0.34 -12.55
CA ARG A 46 -6.37 0.28 -14.00
C ARG A 46 -5.00 -0.32 -14.30
N TYR A 47 -3.98 0.07 -13.56
CA TYR A 47 -2.65 -0.51 -13.66
C TYR A 47 -2.66 -2.02 -13.39
N ALA A 48 -3.29 -2.46 -12.30
CA ALA A 48 -3.35 -3.87 -11.92
C ALA A 48 -4.07 -4.72 -12.98
N ALA A 49 -5.20 -4.24 -13.50
CA ALA A 49 -5.94 -4.92 -14.56
C ALA A 49 -5.10 -5.07 -15.85
N LEU A 50 -4.38 -4.02 -16.24
CA LEU A 50 -3.50 -4.05 -17.43
C LEU A 50 -2.30 -4.97 -17.24
N CYS A 51 -1.74 -5.08 -16.03
CA CYS A 51 -0.71 -6.06 -15.73
C CYS A 51 -1.24 -7.49 -15.90
N GLN A 52 -2.43 -7.80 -15.38
CA GLN A 52 -3.06 -9.12 -15.51
C GLN A 52 -3.39 -9.45 -16.96
N GLU A 53 -3.86 -8.48 -17.75
CA GLU A 53 -4.06 -8.60 -19.19
C GLU A 53 -2.77 -9.02 -19.93
N ALA A 54 -1.63 -8.49 -19.47
CA ALA A 54 -0.30 -8.77 -20.02
C ALA A 54 0.38 -10.01 -19.40
N ASP A 55 -0.34 -10.81 -18.61
CA ASP A 55 0.20 -11.97 -17.88
C ASP A 55 1.39 -11.61 -16.96
N LEU A 56 1.27 -10.47 -16.27
CA LEU A 56 2.20 -9.98 -15.25
C LEU A 56 1.49 -9.90 -13.89
N VAL A 57 2.18 -10.23 -12.82
CA VAL A 57 1.69 -10.05 -11.46
C VAL A 57 1.82 -8.57 -11.07
N PRO A 58 0.72 -7.84 -10.78
CA PRO A 58 0.82 -6.48 -10.27
C PRO A 58 1.21 -6.49 -8.79
N ILE A 59 2.30 -5.81 -8.45
CA ILE A 59 2.61 -5.39 -7.09
C ILE A 59 2.00 -4.01 -6.91
N VAL A 60 0.98 -3.93 -6.08
CA VAL A 60 0.20 -2.70 -5.83
C VAL A 60 0.74 -2.03 -4.59
N GLU A 61 1.26 -0.82 -4.72
CA GLU A 61 1.94 -0.10 -3.65
C GLU A 61 1.23 1.23 -3.32
N PRO A 62 0.09 1.21 -2.61
CA PRO A 62 -0.50 2.40 -2.03
C PRO A 62 0.30 2.76 -0.77
N GLU A 63 1.01 3.86 -0.79
CA GLU A 63 1.86 4.27 0.32
C GLU A 63 1.39 5.58 0.92
N VAL A 64 1.03 5.55 2.20
CA VAL A 64 0.87 6.75 3.02
C VAL A 64 2.21 7.06 3.66
N LEU A 65 2.74 8.26 3.40
CA LEU A 65 4.06 8.67 3.88
C LEU A 65 4.06 8.90 5.40
N MET A 66 5.19 8.59 6.03
CA MET A 66 5.43 8.90 7.43
C MET A 66 6.03 10.31 7.64
N ASP A 67 6.27 11.07 6.57
CA ASP A 67 6.76 12.45 6.68
C ASP A 67 5.72 13.35 7.33
N GLY A 68 6.17 14.27 8.20
CA GLY A 68 5.30 15.19 8.92
C GLY A 68 5.10 14.84 10.40
N THR A 69 4.16 15.55 11.03
CA THR A 69 3.94 15.55 12.49
C THR A 69 2.70 14.77 12.93
N HIS A 70 2.06 14.03 12.02
CA HIS A 70 0.80 13.33 12.31
C HIS A 70 0.97 12.22 13.37
N THR A 71 -0.12 11.92 14.06
CA THR A 71 -0.16 10.85 15.06
C THR A 71 -0.32 9.47 14.40
N LEU A 72 -0.07 8.41 15.18
CA LEU A 72 -0.33 7.03 14.78
C LEU A 72 -1.79 6.85 14.33
N GLU A 73 -2.73 7.42 15.08
CA GLU A 73 -4.17 7.33 14.80
C GLU A 73 -4.52 8.01 13.47
N ARG A 74 -3.94 9.18 13.20
CA ARG A 74 -4.17 9.87 11.91
C ARG A 74 -3.63 9.06 10.75
N HIS A 75 -2.46 8.49 10.89
CA HIS A 75 -1.86 7.62 9.87
C HIS A 75 -2.71 6.35 9.65
N PHE A 76 -3.22 5.76 10.74
CA PHE A 76 -4.15 4.63 10.67
C PHE A 76 -5.38 4.96 9.83
N VAL A 77 -6.07 6.06 10.14
CA VAL A 77 -7.29 6.48 9.43
C VAL A 77 -7.03 6.70 7.93
N VAL A 78 -5.93 7.37 7.59
CA VAL A 78 -5.60 7.63 6.18
C VAL A 78 -5.22 6.34 5.46
N THR A 79 -4.45 5.46 6.10
CA THR A 79 -4.09 4.14 5.53
C THR A 79 -5.33 3.28 5.31
N GLU A 80 -6.23 3.23 6.29
CA GLU A 80 -7.50 2.50 6.18
C GLU A 80 -8.35 3.03 5.02
N GLN A 81 -8.55 4.34 4.94
CA GLN A 81 -9.30 4.97 3.85
C GLN A 81 -8.69 4.69 2.48
N THR A 82 -7.36 4.75 2.38
CA THR A 82 -6.62 4.47 1.14
C THR A 82 -6.82 3.02 0.71
N LEU A 83 -6.61 2.06 1.61
CA LEU A 83 -6.76 0.64 1.29
C LEU A 83 -8.21 0.28 0.93
N ARG A 84 -9.21 0.80 1.66
CA ARG A 84 -10.63 0.60 1.31
C ARG A 84 -10.94 1.14 -0.09
N SER A 85 -10.46 2.33 -0.43
CA SER A 85 -10.66 2.91 -1.77
C SER A 85 -9.99 2.06 -2.86
N VAL A 86 -8.78 1.54 -2.61
CA VAL A 86 -8.06 0.67 -3.53
C VAL A 86 -8.85 -0.61 -3.80
N PHE A 87 -9.28 -1.33 -2.75
CA PHE A 87 -10.01 -2.59 -2.93
C PHE A 87 -11.41 -2.39 -3.52
N ASN A 88 -12.09 -1.29 -3.18
CA ASN A 88 -13.35 -0.92 -3.85
C ASN A 88 -13.14 -0.67 -5.36
N SER A 89 -12.05 -0.03 -5.74
CA SER A 89 -11.71 0.22 -7.16
C SER A 89 -11.31 -1.06 -7.91
N PHE A 90 -10.91 -2.11 -7.18
CA PHE A 90 -10.57 -3.42 -7.76
C PHE A 90 -11.79 -4.26 -8.10
N GLU A 91 -12.94 -3.97 -7.50
CA GLU A 91 -14.17 -4.73 -7.69
C GLU A 91 -14.50 -4.88 -9.18
N HIS A 92 -14.74 -6.13 -9.60
CA HIS A 92 -15.02 -6.52 -10.99
C HIS A 92 -13.92 -6.23 -12.04
N ARG A 93 -12.74 -5.79 -11.63
CA ARG A 93 -11.65 -5.44 -12.57
C ARG A 93 -10.37 -6.23 -12.35
N VAL A 94 -10.08 -6.61 -11.12
CA VAL A 94 -8.80 -7.20 -10.72
C VAL A 94 -9.05 -8.54 -10.03
N VAL A 95 -8.32 -9.56 -10.45
CA VAL A 95 -8.31 -10.87 -9.78
C VAL A 95 -7.40 -10.76 -8.57
N LEU A 96 -7.98 -10.78 -7.37
CA LEU A 96 -7.25 -10.54 -6.12
C LEU A 96 -6.21 -11.61 -5.81
N GLU A 97 -6.48 -12.86 -6.18
CA GLU A 97 -5.57 -13.99 -6.01
C GLU A 97 -4.28 -13.88 -6.86
N LYS A 98 -4.23 -12.89 -7.77
CA LYS A 98 -3.12 -12.67 -8.70
C LYS A 98 -2.43 -11.32 -8.48
N ILE A 99 -2.49 -10.76 -7.28
CA ILE A 99 -1.78 -9.53 -6.92
C ILE A 99 -0.83 -9.78 -5.75
N LEU A 100 0.10 -8.85 -5.54
CA LEU A 100 0.80 -8.66 -4.27
C LEU A 100 0.52 -7.24 -3.78
N LEU A 101 0.12 -7.12 -2.52
CA LEU A 101 -0.05 -5.83 -1.87
C LEU A 101 1.27 -5.42 -1.22
N LYS A 102 1.70 -4.17 -1.46
CA LYS A 102 2.90 -3.60 -0.83
C LYS A 102 2.55 -2.30 -0.09
N PRO A 103 1.91 -2.39 1.09
CA PRO A 103 1.49 -1.22 1.85
C PRO A 103 2.60 -0.70 2.76
N ASN A 104 2.39 0.52 3.28
CA ASN A 104 3.14 1.03 4.43
C ASN A 104 2.76 0.29 5.72
N MET A 105 3.59 0.39 6.74
CA MET A 105 3.20 0.16 8.13
C MET A 105 2.48 1.40 8.67
N VAL A 106 1.61 1.24 9.66
CA VAL A 106 0.98 2.37 10.35
C VAL A 106 1.96 2.93 11.38
N LEU A 107 2.36 4.18 11.17
CA LEU A 107 3.46 4.84 11.91
C LEU A 107 3.04 6.22 12.40
N SER A 108 3.66 6.69 13.50
CA SER A 108 3.68 8.12 13.81
C SER A 108 4.46 8.88 12.75
N GLY A 109 4.07 10.13 12.51
CA GLY A 109 4.84 11.00 11.64
C GLY A 109 6.29 11.12 12.12
N LYS A 110 7.21 11.14 11.18
CA LYS A 110 8.65 11.18 11.45
C LYS A 110 9.07 12.35 12.35
N GLU A 111 8.35 13.47 12.25
CA GLU A 111 8.60 14.70 12.98
C GLU A 111 7.71 14.84 14.23
N ASN A 112 6.85 13.84 14.50
CA ASN A 112 6.02 13.85 15.70
C ASN A 112 6.90 13.60 16.93
N PRO A 113 6.84 14.47 17.96
CA PRO A 113 7.63 14.28 19.17
C PRO A 113 7.25 13.01 19.96
N LYS A 114 6.01 12.54 19.80
CA LYS A 114 5.53 11.28 20.40
C LYS A 114 5.56 10.16 19.36
N GLN A 115 6.63 9.39 19.39
CA GLN A 115 6.74 8.19 18.55
C GLN A 115 6.01 7.00 19.18
N ALA A 116 5.29 6.25 18.35
CA ALA A 116 4.65 5.02 18.78
C ALA A 116 5.70 3.92 19.05
N SER A 117 5.42 3.10 20.04
CA SER A 117 6.24 1.92 20.35
C SER A 117 6.12 0.85 19.25
N VAL A 118 7.07 -0.08 19.22
CA VAL A 118 7.07 -1.21 18.29
C VAL A 118 5.76 -2.02 18.39
N GLN A 119 5.24 -2.19 19.60
CA GLN A 119 4.00 -2.92 19.83
C GLN A 119 2.80 -2.18 19.26
N GLU A 120 2.67 -0.87 19.51
CA GLU A 120 1.59 -0.05 18.98
C GLU A 120 1.59 -0.02 17.44
N VAL A 121 2.77 0.10 16.82
CA VAL A 121 2.92 0.04 15.35
C VAL A 121 2.46 -1.32 14.82
N ALA A 122 2.88 -2.41 15.45
CA ALA A 122 2.50 -3.76 15.02
C ALA A 122 0.99 -3.98 15.14
N GLU A 123 0.39 -3.63 16.28
CA GLU A 123 -1.06 -3.76 16.54
C GLU A 123 -1.88 -2.91 15.56
N ALA A 124 -1.52 -1.64 15.39
CA ALA A 124 -2.21 -0.75 14.48
C ALA A 124 -2.12 -1.25 13.02
N THR A 125 -0.95 -1.70 12.59
CA THR A 125 -0.74 -2.20 11.23
C THR A 125 -1.55 -3.47 10.98
N VAL A 126 -1.46 -4.47 11.87
CA VAL A 126 -2.22 -5.72 11.73
C VAL A 126 -3.73 -5.48 11.76
N ARG A 127 -4.21 -4.63 12.67
CA ARG A 127 -5.62 -4.26 12.74
C ARG A 127 -6.09 -3.58 11.46
N CYS A 128 -5.32 -2.63 10.93
CA CYS A 128 -5.65 -1.94 9.68
C CYS A 128 -5.80 -2.94 8.52
N LEU A 129 -4.83 -3.84 8.37
CA LEU A 129 -4.83 -4.83 7.29
C LEU A 129 -5.99 -5.82 7.43
N LYS A 130 -6.26 -6.36 8.62
CA LYS A 130 -7.39 -7.26 8.87
C LYS A 130 -8.75 -6.61 8.57
N GLN A 131 -8.87 -5.29 8.70
CA GLN A 131 -10.11 -4.55 8.43
C GLN A 131 -10.28 -4.17 6.96
N THR A 132 -9.22 -4.21 6.16
CA THR A 132 -9.24 -3.60 4.82
C THR A 132 -8.81 -4.52 3.69
N VAL A 133 -7.98 -5.52 3.96
CA VAL A 133 -7.44 -6.40 2.92
C VAL A 133 -8.29 -7.66 2.83
N PRO A 134 -8.86 -7.97 1.66
CA PRO A 134 -9.60 -9.22 1.46
C PRO A 134 -8.70 -10.46 1.62
N ASP A 135 -9.26 -11.55 2.15
CA ASP A 135 -8.54 -12.82 2.37
C ASP A 135 -8.04 -13.46 1.05
N ALA A 136 -8.63 -13.08 -0.08
CA ALA A 136 -8.22 -13.54 -1.41
C ALA A 136 -6.83 -13.01 -1.85
N VAL A 137 -6.27 -11.98 -1.18
CA VAL A 137 -4.94 -11.46 -1.49
C VAL A 137 -3.87 -12.42 -0.97
N PRO A 138 -3.07 -13.05 -1.85
CA PRO A 138 -2.20 -14.16 -1.46
C PRO A 138 -0.94 -13.74 -0.69
N GLY A 139 -0.57 -12.44 -0.74
CA GLY A 139 0.62 -11.99 -0.08
C GLY A 139 0.70 -10.48 0.13
N ILE A 140 1.30 -10.12 1.26
CA ILE A 140 1.58 -8.75 1.64
C ILE A 140 3.09 -8.62 1.87
N VAL A 141 3.72 -7.70 1.14
CA VAL A 141 5.13 -7.33 1.31
C VAL A 141 5.20 -5.88 1.76
N PHE A 142 6.03 -5.58 2.75
CA PHE A 142 6.07 -4.22 3.31
C PHE A 142 7.19 -3.39 2.70
N LEU A 143 6.91 -2.10 2.53
CA LEU A 143 7.94 -1.10 2.29
C LEU A 143 8.45 -0.54 3.64
N PRO A 144 9.71 -0.08 3.72
CA PRO A 144 10.24 0.50 4.95
C PRO A 144 9.62 1.87 5.29
N GLY A 145 9.17 2.65 4.28
CA GLY A 145 8.43 3.91 4.47
C GLY A 145 9.23 5.02 5.14
N GLY A 146 10.56 5.06 4.93
CA GLY A 146 11.43 6.06 5.57
C GLY A 146 11.96 5.66 6.95
N GLN A 147 11.60 4.48 7.46
CA GLN A 147 12.22 3.89 8.65
C GLN A 147 13.66 3.46 8.34
N THR A 148 14.50 3.39 9.39
CA THR A 148 15.79 2.71 9.27
C THR A 148 15.58 1.20 9.07
N ASP A 149 16.56 0.50 8.49
CA ASP A 149 16.50 -0.95 8.27
C ASP A 149 16.26 -1.70 9.59
N GLN A 150 16.87 -1.25 10.68
CA GLN A 150 16.69 -1.83 11.99
C GLN A 150 15.25 -1.65 12.50
N GLN A 151 14.67 -0.45 12.39
CA GLN A 151 13.29 -0.17 12.79
C GLN A 151 12.29 -1.00 11.96
N ALA A 152 12.45 -1.01 10.64
CA ALA A 152 11.59 -1.77 9.74
C ALA A 152 11.63 -3.27 10.06
N THR A 153 12.81 -3.82 10.34
CA THR A 153 13.00 -5.23 10.70
C THR A 153 12.31 -5.56 12.04
N VAL A 154 12.46 -4.72 13.05
CA VAL A 154 11.85 -4.93 14.38
C VAL A 154 10.32 -4.87 14.29
N HIS A 155 9.76 -3.90 13.59
CA HIS A 155 8.33 -3.78 13.36
C HIS A 155 7.78 -4.97 12.56
N LEU A 156 8.48 -5.39 11.50
CA LEU A 156 8.09 -6.58 10.71
C LEU A 156 8.06 -7.84 11.58
N LYS A 157 9.09 -8.04 12.40
CA LYS A 157 9.17 -9.18 13.32
C LYS A 157 8.03 -9.17 14.35
N ALA A 158 7.70 -8.01 14.92
CA ALA A 158 6.61 -7.86 15.87
C ALA A 158 5.26 -8.23 15.24
N LYS A 159 4.97 -7.74 14.03
CA LYS A 159 3.74 -8.07 13.30
C LYS A 159 3.61 -9.57 13.00
N ASN A 160 4.69 -10.20 12.53
CA ASN A 160 4.68 -11.63 12.18
C ASN A 160 4.44 -12.56 13.37
N ARG A 161 4.54 -12.07 14.60
CA ARG A 161 4.18 -12.81 15.82
C ARG A 161 2.68 -12.70 16.17
N MET A 162 1.95 -11.82 15.49
CA MET A 162 0.54 -11.54 15.77
C MET A 162 -0.41 -12.17 14.74
N VAL A 163 0.12 -12.80 13.70
CA VAL A 163 -0.61 -13.44 12.59
C VAL A 163 -0.48 -14.96 12.68
#